data_fa5db1c7bfa94c1bb82e0f5774b038ed
#
_entry.id   fa5db1c7bfa94c1bb82e0f5774b038ed
#
_cell.length_a   1.000
_cell.length_b   1.000
_cell.length_c   1.000
_cell.angle_alpha   90.00
_cell.angle_beta   90.00
_cell.angle_gamma   90.00
#
_symmetry.space_group_name_H-M   'P 1'
#
loop_
_entity.id
_entity.type
_entity.pdbx_description
1 polymer ?
#
loop_
_entity_poly.entity_id
_entity_poly.type
_entity_poly.pdbx_seq_one_letter_code
_entity_poly.pdbx_strand_id
1 'polypeptide(L)'
;MDQNDFLKLITPFKDKLFRLAKRLLVSTEEAEDVTQEVLLKLWNKNEDLGNYNSLEAFAMTMTKNYCLDQLKAKRSGNLKLVHDNYIDRQPSLENQLEAKDSLNWVEKAINELPEQQRMIIQMRDIEEYEFEEIAKIMNMNETAIRVALSRARKTIRAFMLKTNDYGIK
;
A
#
# COMPACT_ATOMS: atom_id res chain seq x y z
N MET A 1 -2.89 15.26 25.58
CA MET A 1 -2.08 14.05 25.31
C MET A 1 -0.63 14.46 25.09
N ASP A 2 0.28 13.89 25.84
CA ASP A 2 1.69 14.21 25.61
C ASP A 2 2.27 13.37 24.48
N GLN A 3 3.51 13.68 24.10
CA GLN A 3 4.20 13.02 22.98
C GLN A 3 4.38 11.52 23.22
N ASN A 4 4.69 11.12 24.45
CA ASN A 4 4.89 9.71 24.77
C ASN A 4 3.60 8.90 24.66
N ASP A 5 2.49 9.46 25.12
CA ASP A 5 1.19 8.81 25.01
C ASP A 5 0.77 8.66 23.56
N PHE A 6 1.01 9.67 22.73
CA PHE A 6 0.74 9.62 21.31
C PHE A 6 1.57 8.53 20.62
N LEU A 7 2.86 8.47 20.93
CA LEU A 7 3.74 7.44 20.35
C LEU A 7 3.27 6.03 20.71
N LYS A 8 2.86 5.81 21.95
CA LYS A 8 2.29 4.52 22.37
C LYS A 8 1.02 4.18 21.59
N LEU A 9 0.22 5.18 21.29
CA LEU A 9 -1.05 5.00 20.59
C LEU A 9 -0.86 4.59 19.13
N ILE A 10 0.13 5.19 18.43
CA ILE A 10 0.36 4.94 17.01
C ILE A 10 1.32 3.78 16.74
N THR A 11 2.15 3.38 17.69
CA THR A 11 3.15 2.33 17.51
C THR A 11 2.57 1.03 16.94
N PRO A 12 1.39 0.56 17.39
CA PRO A 12 0.84 -0.69 16.85
C PRO A 12 0.55 -0.67 15.35
N PHE A 13 0.34 0.49 14.74
CA PHE A 13 -0.06 0.56 13.33
C PHE A 13 0.79 1.48 12.44
N LYS A 14 1.76 2.21 13.00
CA LYS A 14 2.54 3.15 12.17
C LYS A 14 3.28 2.47 11.02
N ASP A 15 3.81 1.27 11.25
CA ASP A 15 4.51 0.51 10.21
C ASP A 15 3.55 0.00 9.13
N LYS A 16 2.30 -0.29 9.52
CA LYS A 16 1.25 -0.67 8.57
C LYS A 16 0.91 0.48 7.61
N LEU A 17 0.93 1.71 8.12
CA LEU A 17 0.74 2.91 7.28
C LEU A 17 1.85 3.01 6.22
N PHE A 18 3.09 2.84 6.65
CA PHE A 18 4.24 2.87 5.76
C PHE A 18 4.14 1.76 4.69
N ARG A 19 3.82 0.54 5.11
CA ARG A 19 3.72 -0.58 4.19
C ARG A 19 2.63 -0.38 3.13
N LEU A 20 1.47 0.17 3.52
CA LEU A 20 0.42 0.51 2.57
C LEU A 20 0.89 1.57 1.59
N ALA A 21 1.50 2.64 2.09
CA ALA A 21 2.03 3.72 1.25
C ALA A 21 3.09 3.20 0.27
N LYS A 22 4.02 2.37 0.76
CA LYS A 22 5.06 1.76 -0.08
C LYS A 22 4.45 0.87 -1.16
N ARG A 23 3.41 0.12 -0.82
CA ARG A 23 2.70 -0.75 -1.77
C ARG A 23 2.07 0.06 -2.90
N LEU A 24 1.52 1.22 -2.59
CA LEU A 24 0.85 2.05 -3.58
C LEU A 24 1.82 2.93 -4.38
N LEU A 25 2.79 3.53 -3.72
CA LEU A 25 3.69 4.51 -4.33
C LEU A 25 4.96 3.88 -4.90
N VAL A 26 5.33 2.69 -4.43
CA VAL A 26 6.54 1.94 -4.83
C VAL A 26 7.85 2.67 -4.50
N SER A 27 7.80 3.84 -3.90
CA SER A 27 8.95 4.68 -3.52
C SER A 27 9.05 4.75 -2.00
N THR A 28 10.20 4.40 -1.45
CA THR A 28 10.46 4.47 -0.01
C THR A 28 10.37 5.91 0.50
N GLU A 29 10.95 6.86 -0.22
CA GLU A 29 10.92 8.27 0.16
C GLU A 29 9.49 8.82 0.20
N GLU A 30 8.72 8.57 -0.85
CA GLU A 30 7.33 9.01 -0.93
C GLU A 30 6.48 8.36 0.14
N ALA A 31 6.72 7.08 0.43
CA ALA A 31 5.99 6.36 1.47
C ALA A 31 6.30 6.92 2.86
N GLU A 32 7.56 7.28 3.12
CA GLU A 32 7.96 7.93 4.37
C GLU A 32 7.30 9.30 4.52
N ASP A 33 7.27 10.09 3.45
CA ASP A 33 6.65 11.41 3.45
C ASP A 33 5.14 11.32 3.76
N VAL A 34 4.44 10.41 3.13
CA VAL A 34 3.01 10.20 3.39
C VAL A 34 2.78 9.75 4.82
N THR A 35 3.58 8.83 5.31
CA THR A 35 3.46 8.33 6.69
C THR A 35 3.64 9.47 7.68
N GLN A 36 4.65 10.31 7.49
CA GLN A 36 4.90 11.48 8.34
C GLN A 36 3.74 12.48 8.29
N GLU A 37 3.20 12.74 7.10
CA GLU A 37 2.06 13.64 6.95
C GLU A 37 0.83 13.13 7.69
N VAL A 38 0.54 11.85 7.59
CA VAL A 38 -0.57 11.23 8.29
C VAL A 38 -0.38 11.32 9.80
N LEU A 39 0.82 10.96 10.29
CA LEU A 39 1.11 11.02 11.72
C LEU A 39 1.06 12.45 12.26
N LEU A 40 1.54 13.42 11.49
CA LEU A 40 1.45 14.83 11.87
C LEU A 40 0.00 15.30 11.97
N LYS A 41 -0.84 14.90 11.03
CA LYS A 41 -2.27 15.24 11.08
C LYS A 41 -2.97 14.59 12.26
N LEU A 42 -2.63 13.36 12.58
CA LEU A 42 -3.14 12.70 13.78
C LEU A 42 -2.69 13.44 15.04
N TRP A 43 -1.43 13.85 15.09
CA TRP A 43 -0.92 14.63 16.23
C TRP A 43 -1.68 15.96 16.38
N ASN A 44 -1.95 16.65 15.29
CA ASN A 44 -2.68 17.92 15.33
C ASN A 44 -4.14 17.74 15.79
N LYS A 45 -4.69 16.53 15.66
CA LYS A 45 -6.03 16.17 16.12
C LYS A 45 -6.02 15.38 17.42
N ASN A 46 -4.93 15.44 18.19
CA ASN A 46 -4.73 14.56 19.35
C ASN A 46 -5.85 14.64 20.40
N GLU A 47 -6.56 15.75 20.50
CA GLU A 47 -7.67 15.91 21.43
C GLU A 47 -8.90 15.10 21.02
N ASP A 48 -9.05 14.82 19.72
CA ASP A 48 -10.22 14.14 19.16
C ASP A 48 -9.99 12.64 18.91
N LEU A 49 -8.77 12.12 19.14
CA LEU A 49 -8.42 10.74 18.79
C LEU A 49 -9.22 9.69 19.55
N GLY A 50 -9.66 10.01 20.75
CA GLY A 50 -10.52 9.13 21.54
C GLY A 50 -11.93 8.97 21.00
N ASN A 51 -12.36 9.81 20.07
CA ASN A 51 -13.69 9.78 19.49
C ASN A 51 -13.83 8.81 18.30
N TYR A 52 -12.73 8.26 17.82
CA TYR A 52 -12.75 7.30 16.72
C TYR A 52 -12.91 5.88 17.24
N ASN A 53 -13.84 5.12 16.65
CA ASN A 53 -14.05 3.72 17.01
C ASN A 53 -12.83 2.87 16.67
N SER A 54 -12.09 3.23 15.62
CA SER A 54 -10.84 2.59 15.26
C SER A 54 -9.89 3.65 14.70
N LEU A 55 -8.92 4.03 15.52
CA LEU A 55 -7.89 4.98 15.09
C LEU A 55 -7.04 4.39 13.96
N GLU A 56 -6.72 3.11 14.05
CA GLU A 56 -5.97 2.40 13.02
C GLU A 56 -6.68 2.45 11.66
N ALA A 57 -7.98 2.15 11.63
CA ALA A 57 -8.77 2.20 10.41
C ALA A 57 -8.84 3.61 9.84
N PHE A 58 -8.99 4.60 10.70
CA PHE A 58 -8.98 6.02 10.31
C PHE A 58 -7.64 6.40 9.68
N ALA A 59 -6.54 6.03 10.34
CA ALA A 59 -5.18 6.30 9.83
C ALA A 59 -4.92 5.59 8.50
N MET A 60 -5.36 4.34 8.36
CA MET A 60 -5.23 3.61 7.09
C MET A 60 -6.03 4.27 5.97
N THR A 61 -7.24 4.73 6.27
CA THR A 61 -8.08 5.46 5.31
C THR A 61 -7.38 6.74 4.86
N MET A 62 -6.82 7.49 5.81
CA MET A 62 -6.09 8.72 5.53
C MET A 62 -4.88 8.45 4.65
N THR A 63 -4.10 7.41 4.97
CA THR A 63 -2.92 7.01 4.20
C THR A 63 -3.32 6.62 2.77
N LYS A 64 -4.36 5.81 2.63
CA LYS A 64 -4.90 5.42 1.33
C LYS A 64 -5.25 6.66 0.49
N ASN A 65 -5.99 7.59 1.07
CA ASN A 65 -6.45 8.78 0.36
C ASN A 65 -5.28 9.66 -0.08
N TYR A 66 -4.28 9.85 0.78
CA TYR A 66 -3.06 10.59 0.42
C TYR A 66 -2.34 9.97 -0.75
N CYS A 67 -2.17 8.64 -0.71
CA CYS A 67 -1.48 7.92 -1.79
C CYS A 67 -2.25 8.01 -3.10
N LEU A 68 -3.57 7.84 -3.05
CA LEU A 68 -4.40 7.94 -4.25
C LEU A 68 -4.36 9.35 -4.84
N ASP A 69 -4.37 10.39 -4.00
CA ASP A 69 -4.26 11.78 -4.45
C ASP A 69 -2.91 12.03 -5.12
N GLN A 70 -1.81 11.50 -4.56
CA GLN A 70 -0.49 11.63 -5.18
C GLN A 70 -0.40 10.90 -6.51
N LEU A 71 -0.94 9.69 -6.59
CA LEU A 71 -0.96 8.94 -7.84
C LEU A 71 -1.78 9.65 -8.91
N LYS A 72 -2.90 10.23 -8.52
CA LYS A 72 -3.75 11.01 -9.41
C LYS A 72 -3.04 12.28 -9.90
N ALA A 73 -2.35 12.98 -9.00
CA ALA A 73 -1.57 14.18 -9.34
C ALA A 73 -0.44 13.84 -10.32
N LYS A 74 0.25 12.72 -10.11
CA LYS A 74 1.30 12.26 -11.02
C LYS A 74 0.74 11.95 -12.41
N ARG A 75 -0.40 11.28 -12.49
CA ARG A 75 -1.05 10.99 -13.77
C ARG A 75 -1.46 12.27 -14.50
N SER A 76 -1.97 13.26 -13.77
CA SER A 76 -2.38 14.56 -14.34
C SER A 76 -1.20 15.43 -14.77
N GLY A 77 -0.10 15.40 -14.00
CA GLY A 77 1.09 16.19 -14.26
C GLY A 77 2.06 15.56 -15.25
N ASN A 78 1.94 14.28 -15.51
CA ASN A 78 2.95 13.48 -16.19
C ASN A 78 2.80 13.40 -17.70
N LEU A 79 1.79 14.03 -18.29
CA LEU A 79 1.73 14.11 -19.74
C LEU A 79 2.93 14.84 -20.35
N LYS A 80 3.66 15.62 -19.51
CA LYS A 80 4.88 16.33 -19.92
C LYS A 80 6.19 15.70 -19.43
N LEU A 81 6.13 14.78 -18.47
CA LEU A 81 7.32 14.20 -17.80
C LEU A 81 7.43 12.69 -17.97
N VAL A 82 6.57 12.08 -18.76
CA VAL A 82 6.53 10.63 -18.98
C VAL A 82 7.88 10.09 -19.48
N HIS A 83 8.64 10.89 -20.19
CA HIS A 83 9.93 10.47 -20.75
C HIS A 83 11.04 10.40 -19.71
N ASP A 84 11.09 11.36 -18.79
CA ASP A 84 12.17 11.43 -17.79
C ASP A 84 11.97 10.42 -16.65
N ASN A 85 10.72 10.21 -16.23
CA ASN A 85 10.40 9.25 -15.17
C ASN A 85 10.49 7.79 -15.62
N TYR A 86 10.39 7.54 -16.92
CA TYR A 86 10.50 6.18 -17.46
C TYR A 86 11.94 5.66 -17.40
N ILE A 87 12.92 6.54 -17.54
CA ILE A 87 14.34 6.19 -17.51
C ILE A 87 14.77 5.90 -16.06
N ASP A 88 14.25 6.67 -15.10
CA ASP A 88 14.57 6.49 -13.68
C ASP A 88 13.95 5.24 -13.06
N ARG A 89 13.00 4.60 -13.75
CA ARG A 89 12.32 3.40 -13.27
C ARG A 89 12.87 2.10 -13.85
N GLN A 90 13.92 2.16 -14.65
CA GLN A 90 14.57 0.92 -15.07
C GLN A 90 15.16 0.23 -13.84
N PRO A 91 14.83 -1.06 -13.62
CA PRO A 91 15.38 -1.77 -12.49
C PRO A 91 16.90 -1.78 -12.57
N SER A 92 17.57 -1.44 -11.49
CA SER A 92 19.01 -1.58 -11.38
C SER A 92 19.39 -3.05 -11.58
N LEU A 93 20.65 -3.29 -11.91
CA LEU A 93 21.16 -4.66 -12.00
C LEU A 93 20.92 -5.44 -10.69
N GLU A 94 20.98 -4.76 -9.56
CA GLU A 94 20.66 -5.34 -8.26
C GLU A 94 19.21 -5.79 -8.20
N ASN A 95 18.27 -4.98 -8.66
CA ASN A 95 16.86 -5.32 -8.71
C ASN A 95 16.60 -6.50 -9.66
N GLN A 96 17.35 -6.63 -10.75
CA GLN A 96 17.25 -7.76 -11.65
C GLN A 96 17.78 -9.05 -11.04
N LEU A 97 18.83 -8.97 -10.21
CA LEU A 97 19.40 -10.11 -9.50
C LEU A 97 18.49 -10.54 -8.33
N GLU A 98 17.93 -9.57 -7.61
CA GLU A 98 16.96 -9.81 -6.54
C GLU A 98 15.66 -10.41 -7.07
N ALA A 99 15.29 -10.11 -8.31
CA ALA A 99 14.10 -10.66 -8.97
C ALA A 99 14.18 -12.19 -9.21
N LYS A 100 15.32 -12.82 -8.94
CA LYS A 100 15.45 -14.28 -8.96
C LYS A 100 14.99 -14.95 -7.67
N ASP A 101 14.80 -14.18 -6.60
CA ASP A 101 14.26 -14.66 -5.35
C ASP A 101 12.72 -14.77 -5.47
N SER A 102 12.15 -15.86 -4.96
CA SER A 102 10.70 -16.11 -5.02
C SER A 102 9.89 -15.02 -4.34
N LEU A 103 10.41 -14.42 -3.25
CA LEU A 103 9.76 -13.29 -2.56
C LEU A 103 9.67 -12.07 -3.46
N ASN A 104 10.72 -11.79 -4.23
CA ASN A 104 10.74 -10.66 -5.15
C ASN A 104 9.76 -10.85 -6.32
N TRP A 105 9.52 -12.07 -6.75
CA TRP A 105 8.53 -12.36 -7.78
C TRP A 105 7.10 -12.09 -7.27
N VAL A 106 6.80 -12.45 -6.01
CA VAL A 106 5.52 -12.15 -5.38
C VAL A 106 5.32 -10.64 -5.28
N GLU A 107 6.34 -9.92 -4.79
CA GLU A 107 6.30 -8.46 -4.69
C GLU A 107 6.04 -7.81 -6.05
N LYS A 108 6.73 -8.29 -7.08
CA LYS A 108 6.56 -7.79 -8.44
C LYS A 108 5.14 -8.06 -8.94
N ALA A 109 4.61 -9.25 -8.70
CA ALA A 109 3.26 -9.60 -9.09
C ALA A 109 2.23 -8.70 -8.44
N ILE A 110 2.38 -8.43 -7.13
CA ILE A 110 1.48 -7.55 -6.39
C ILE A 110 1.56 -6.12 -6.94
N ASN A 111 2.76 -5.64 -7.22
CA ASN A 111 2.96 -4.27 -7.71
C ASN A 111 2.36 -4.04 -9.11
N GLU A 112 2.14 -5.09 -9.88
CA GLU A 112 1.51 -5.01 -11.19
C GLU A 112 -0.03 -5.07 -11.14
N LEU A 113 -0.61 -5.36 -9.98
CA LEU A 113 -2.06 -5.38 -9.81
C LEU A 113 -2.66 -3.97 -9.92
N PRO A 114 -3.94 -3.85 -10.33
CA PRO A 114 -4.66 -2.58 -10.21
C PRO A 114 -4.63 -2.07 -8.77
N GLU A 115 -4.65 -0.75 -8.60
CA GLU A 115 -4.51 -0.10 -7.28
C GLU A 115 -5.44 -0.69 -6.22
N GLN A 116 -6.71 -0.88 -6.56
CA GLN A 116 -7.70 -1.43 -5.64
C GLN A 116 -7.31 -2.82 -5.15
N GLN A 117 -6.88 -3.68 -6.06
CA GLN A 117 -6.48 -5.05 -5.73
C GLN A 117 -5.20 -5.06 -4.89
N ARG A 118 -4.24 -4.17 -5.19
CA ARG A 118 -3.02 -4.03 -4.38
C ARG A 118 -3.33 -3.66 -2.94
N MET A 119 -4.25 -2.71 -2.74
CA MET A 119 -4.66 -2.28 -1.40
C MET A 119 -5.32 -3.42 -0.62
N ILE A 120 -6.22 -4.14 -1.27
CA ILE A 120 -6.96 -5.23 -0.62
C ILE A 120 -6.04 -6.39 -0.27
N ILE A 121 -5.14 -6.79 -1.16
CA ILE A 121 -4.11 -7.81 -0.88
C ILE A 121 -3.25 -7.38 0.31
N GLN A 122 -2.80 -6.13 0.32
CA GLN A 122 -1.98 -5.61 1.42
C GLN A 122 -2.72 -5.69 2.75
N MET A 123 -3.97 -5.26 2.77
CA MET A 123 -4.75 -5.23 4.01
C MET A 123 -5.13 -6.63 4.49
N ARG A 124 -5.51 -7.53 3.60
CA ARG A 124 -5.99 -8.86 3.99
C ARG A 124 -4.87 -9.86 4.18
N ASP A 125 -4.01 -10.03 3.18
CA ASP A 125 -3.04 -11.12 3.19
C ASP A 125 -1.74 -10.76 3.92
N ILE A 126 -1.40 -9.48 4.01
CA ILE A 126 -0.19 -9.04 4.70
C ILE A 126 -0.51 -8.52 6.10
N GLU A 127 -1.48 -7.61 6.22
CA GLU A 127 -1.82 -6.99 7.51
C GLU A 127 -2.90 -7.78 8.29
N GLU A 128 -3.53 -8.75 7.66
CA GLU A 128 -4.51 -9.65 8.28
C GLU A 128 -5.77 -8.95 8.82
N TYR A 129 -6.18 -7.86 8.18
CA TYR A 129 -7.42 -7.18 8.54
C TYR A 129 -8.65 -8.03 8.21
N GLU A 130 -9.67 -7.90 9.03
CA GLU A 130 -10.97 -8.53 8.78
C GLU A 130 -11.67 -7.85 7.59
N PHE A 131 -12.51 -8.60 6.88
CA PHE A 131 -13.23 -8.07 5.73
C PHE A 131 -14.07 -6.83 6.07
N GLU A 132 -14.66 -6.82 7.27
CA GLU A 132 -15.43 -5.69 7.75
C GLU A 132 -14.58 -4.41 7.85
N GLU A 133 -13.36 -4.53 8.37
CA GLU A 133 -12.42 -3.41 8.48
C GLU A 133 -11.99 -2.91 7.11
N ILE A 134 -11.67 -3.82 6.19
CA ILE A 134 -11.26 -3.46 4.83
C ILE A 134 -12.41 -2.76 4.11
N ALA A 135 -13.63 -3.26 4.28
CA ALA A 135 -14.83 -2.65 3.68
C ALA A 135 -14.98 -1.20 4.10
N LYS A 136 -14.75 -0.89 5.37
CA LYS A 136 -14.81 0.49 5.89
C LYS A 136 -13.70 1.35 5.31
N ILE A 137 -12.47 0.85 5.31
CA ILE A 137 -11.30 1.61 4.79
C ILE A 137 -11.48 1.90 3.31
N MET A 138 -11.93 0.91 2.54
CA MET A 138 -12.08 1.01 1.09
C MET A 138 -13.40 1.63 0.65
N ASN A 139 -14.34 1.82 1.57
CA ASN A 139 -15.71 2.26 1.26
C ASN A 139 -16.35 1.36 0.20
N MET A 140 -16.28 0.06 0.43
CA MET A 140 -16.82 -0.98 -0.44
C MET A 140 -17.59 -1.98 0.43
N ASN A 141 -18.52 -2.71 -0.18
CA ASN A 141 -19.16 -3.80 0.56
C ASN A 141 -18.25 -5.03 0.61
N GLU A 142 -18.49 -5.91 1.57
CA GLU A 142 -17.64 -7.08 1.79
C GLU A 142 -17.61 -8.03 0.60
N THR A 143 -18.74 -8.18 -0.10
CA THR A 143 -18.82 -9.01 -1.30
C THR A 143 -17.87 -8.51 -2.37
N ALA A 144 -17.84 -7.20 -2.61
CA ALA A 144 -16.91 -6.58 -3.57
C ALA A 144 -15.46 -6.77 -3.14
N ILE A 145 -15.16 -6.66 -1.85
CA ILE A 145 -13.83 -6.93 -1.31
C ILE A 145 -13.40 -8.38 -1.61
N ARG A 146 -14.29 -9.35 -1.34
CA ARG A 146 -14.00 -10.77 -1.57
C ARG A 146 -13.77 -11.07 -3.05
N VAL A 147 -14.54 -10.45 -3.94
CA VAL A 147 -14.38 -10.62 -5.39
C VAL A 147 -13.04 -10.04 -5.84
N ALA A 148 -12.70 -8.83 -5.39
CA ALA A 148 -11.42 -8.20 -5.73
C ALA A 148 -10.23 -9.02 -5.22
N LEU A 149 -10.33 -9.54 -4.00
CA LEU A 149 -9.29 -10.38 -3.40
C LEU A 149 -9.10 -11.69 -4.20
N SER A 150 -10.21 -12.34 -4.59
CA SER A 150 -10.18 -13.55 -5.39
C SER A 150 -9.49 -13.31 -6.74
N ARG A 151 -9.83 -12.22 -7.41
CA ARG A 151 -9.21 -11.83 -8.69
C ARG A 151 -7.72 -11.51 -8.53
N ALA A 152 -7.35 -10.80 -7.48
CA ALA A 152 -5.96 -10.47 -7.18
C ALA A 152 -5.13 -11.74 -6.96
N ARG A 153 -5.62 -12.65 -6.14
CA ARG A 153 -4.93 -13.91 -5.85
C ARG A 153 -4.78 -14.77 -7.10
N LYS A 154 -5.79 -14.77 -7.95
CA LYS A 154 -5.74 -15.51 -9.22
C LYS A 154 -4.66 -14.94 -10.15
N THR A 155 -4.59 -13.62 -10.26
CA THR A 155 -3.58 -12.93 -11.08
C THR A 155 -2.16 -13.22 -10.57
N ILE A 156 -1.96 -13.16 -9.25
CA ILE A 156 -0.66 -13.46 -8.62
C ILE A 156 -0.27 -14.89 -8.92
N ARG A 157 -1.20 -15.83 -8.76
CA ARG A 157 -0.95 -17.25 -9.01
C ARG A 157 -0.56 -17.52 -10.45
N ALA A 158 -1.28 -16.91 -11.41
CA ALA A 158 -0.96 -17.02 -12.82
C ALA A 158 0.43 -16.47 -13.15
N PHE A 159 0.78 -15.33 -12.55
CA PHE A 159 2.11 -14.73 -12.70
C PHE A 159 3.21 -15.66 -12.16
N MET A 160 2.99 -16.23 -10.98
CA MET A 160 3.95 -17.14 -10.36
C MET A 160 4.14 -18.42 -11.18
N LEU A 161 3.07 -18.94 -11.78
CA LEU A 161 3.17 -20.11 -12.65
C LEU A 161 3.97 -19.83 -13.91
N LYS A 162 3.78 -18.66 -14.51
CA LYS A 162 4.58 -18.25 -15.69
C LYS A 162 6.06 -18.14 -15.36
N THR A 163 6.41 -17.56 -14.21
CA THR A 163 7.80 -17.41 -13.81
C THR A 163 8.45 -18.76 -13.52
N ASN A 164 7.71 -19.72 -13.01
CA ASN A 164 8.20 -21.08 -12.80
C ASN A 164 8.44 -21.82 -14.13
N ASP A 165 7.60 -21.60 -15.12
CA ASP A 165 7.72 -22.22 -16.45
C ASP A 165 8.95 -21.68 -17.23
N TYR A 166 9.44 -20.50 -16.90
CA TYR A 166 10.59 -19.89 -17.55
C TYR A 166 11.94 -20.22 -16.86
N GLY A 167 11.99 -21.29 -16.08
CA GLY A 167 13.27 -21.85 -15.62
C GLY A 167 13.76 -21.38 -14.28
N ILE A 168 12.91 -20.86 -13.45
CA ILE A 168 13.24 -20.55 -12.05
C ILE A 168 12.86 -21.76 -11.20
N LYS A 169 13.42 -22.87 -11.52
CA LYS A 169 13.27 -24.07 -10.69
C LYS A 169 14.34 -24.11 -9.63
#